data_6284a2d90ee063ce333e53922b45fdfb
#
_entry.id   6284a2d90ee063ce333e53922b45fdfb
#
_cell.length_a   1.000
_cell.length_b   1.000
_cell.length_c   1.000
_cell.angle_alpha   90.00
_cell.angle_beta   90.00
_cell.angle_gamma   90.00
#
_symmetry.space_group_name_H-M   'P 1'
#
loop_
_entity.id
_entity.type
_entity.pdbx_description
1 polymer ?
#
loop_
_entity_poly.entity_id
_entity_poly.type
_entity_poly.pdbx_seq_one_letter_code
_entity_poly.pdbx_strand_id
1 'polypeptide(L)'
;MTSKDIADRIVEAILAQKLAPGVRLGEQALSMLFDCSRTIVREAMMQLAARGIVTVSARRGWYVVQPSLAEAREAFEARRVIETGLIRMAAAMDKAKLGKLDRHILQEKAALKDRDIGRRSYLLGDFHVCLAECLGNQLLADTLRDFTARTTLIAMLYQSTHDAEQSCQDHVDIVDALARGDFAHAEALMAKHIGDVQEALTLDSAKVDPLAELRRALLPVISDAKGASGPTSCSRKKPVLTDSPQPATYLGALL
;
A
#
# COMPACT_ATOMS: atom_id res chain seq x y z
N MET A 1 10.22 9.48 23.62
CA MET A 1 9.46 8.78 22.56
C MET A 1 9.75 7.31 22.68
N THR A 2 8.74 6.44 22.68
CA THR A 2 8.91 4.98 22.79
C THR A 2 9.05 4.35 21.39
N SER A 3 9.51 3.09 21.35
CA SER A 3 9.57 2.32 20.10
C SER A 3 8.17 2.15 19.45
N LYS A 4 7.14 2.01 20.30
CA LYS A 4 5.75 1.95 19.84
C LYS A 4 5.30 3.26 19.18
N ASP A 5 5.59 4.42 19.80
CA ASP A 5 5.23 5.73 19.22
C ASP A 5 5.86 5.94 17.84
N ILE A 6 7.12 5.50 17.66
CA ILE A 6 7.81 5.57 16.37
C ILE A 6 7.16 4.65 15.35
N ALA A 7 6.84 3.42 15.74
CA ALA A 7 6.19 2.46 14.86
C ALA A 7 4.81 2.97 14.40
N ASP A 8 4.00 3.47 15.33
CA ASP A 8 2.68 4.03 15.02
C ASP A 8 2.78 5.24 14.09
N ARG A 9 3.77 6.13 14.31
CA ARG A 9 4.02 7.30 13.45
C ARG A 9 4.41 6.92 12.02
N ILE A 10 5.14 5.82 11.85
CA ILE A 10 5.50 5.30 10.52
C ILE A 10 4.26 4.74 9.82
N VAL A 11 3.41 3.98 10.53
CA VAL A 11 2.14 3.48 9.97
C VAL A 11 1.22 4.63 9.57
N GLU A 12 1.06 5.65 10.43
CA GLU A 12 0.30 6.87 10.08
C GLU A 12 0.83 7.54 8.80
N ALA A 13 2.16 7.64 8.67
CA ALA A 13 2.77 8.24 7.48
C ALA A 13 2.54 7.40 6.20
N ILE A 14 2.43 6.08 6.32
CA ILE A 14 2.04 5.18 5.22
C ILE A 14 0.56 5.40 4.87
N LEU A 15 -0.34 5.37 5.84
CA LEU A 15 -1.78 5.62 5.62
C LEU A 15 -2.03 6.99 4.98
N ALA A 16 -1.25 7.99 5.37
CA ALA A 16 -1.26 9.31 4.77
C ALA A 16 -0.53 9.41 3.43
N GLN A 17 -0.08 8.29 2.84
CA GLN A 17 0.68 8.22 1.58
C GLN A 17 1.96 9.09 1.56
N LYS A 18 2.50 9.45 2.73
CA LYS A 18 3.75 10.23 2.88
C LYS A 18 5.01 9.37 2.84
N LEU A 19 4.87 8.06 3.09
CA LEU A 19 5.92 7.06 2.98
C LEU A 19 5.56 6.06 1.89
N ALA A 20 6.28 6.15 0.77
CA ALA A 20 6.06 5.26 -0.37
C ALA A 20 6.68 3.87 -0.16
N PRO A 21 6.16 2.82 -0.85
CA PRO A 21 6.79 1.51 -0.91
C PRO A 21 8.26 1.59 -1.32
N GLY A 22 9.11 0.79 -0.69
CA GLY A 22 10.55 0.73 -0.99
C GLY A 22 11.39 1.89 -0.43
N VAL A 23 10.78 2.86 0.25
CA VAL A 23 11.54 3.94 0.90
C VAL A 23 12.46 3.37 1.99
N ARG A 24 13.71 3.82 1.99
CA ARG A 24 14.70 3.45 3.01
C ARG A 24 14.47 4.20 4.31
N LEU A 25 14.42 3.46 5.40
CA LEU A 25 14.27 3.98 6.76
C LEU A 25 15.62 3.86 7.50
N GLY A 26 16.43 4.91 7.45
CA GLY A 26 17.77 4.92 8.06
C GLY A 26 17.71 5.12 9.56
N GLU A 27 18.27 4.20 10.37
CA GLU A 27 18.26 4.27 11.84
C GLU A 27 18.84 5.60 12.37
N GLN A 28 19.91 6.11 11.76
CA GLN A 28 20.52 7.35 12.19
C GLN A 28 19.62 8.55 11.88
N ALA A 29 19.04 8.62 10.70
CA ALA A 29 18.13 9.71 10.31
C ALA A 29 16.89 9.73 11.21
N LEU A 30 16.30 8.56 11.48
CA LEU A 30 15.15 8.43 12.35
C LEU A 30 15.49 8.78 13.82
N SER A 31 16.67 8.37 14.32
CA SER A 31 17.06 8.72 15.69
C SER A 31 17.23 10.23 15.87
N MET A 32 17.75 10.92 14.85
CA MET A 32 17.84 12.40 14.86
C MET A 32 16.45 13.04 14.74
N LEU A 33 15.57 12.52 13.85
CA LEU A 33 14.23 13.06 13.64
C LEU A 33 13.35 12.95 14.89
N PHE A 34 13.44 11.81 15.59
CA PHE A 34 12.61 11.50 16.76
C PHE A 34 13.28 11.84 18.10
N ASP A 35 14.47 12.42 18.07
CA ASP A 35 15.29 12.76 19.25
C ASP A 35 15.37 11.58 20.24
N CYS A 36 15.83 10.44 19.76
CA CYS A 36 15.92 9.20 20.53
C CYS A 36 17.15 8.37 20.16
N SER A 37 17.45 7.34 20.95
CA SER A 37 18.56 6.44 20.68
C SER A 37 18.30 5.55 19.45
N ARG A 38 19.38 5.18 18.74
CA ARG A 38 19.30 4.21 17.62
C ARG A 38 18.76 2.84 18.06
N THR A 39 18.91 2.48 19.33
CA THR A 39 18.36 1.25 19.90
C THR A 39 16.84 1.29 19.90
N ILE A 40 16.22 2.40 20.32
CA ILE A 40 14.76 2.59 20.31
C ILE A 40 14.22 2.55 18.86
N VAL A 41 14.93 3.19 17.92
CA VAL A 41 14.58 3.13 16.50
C VAL A 41 14.63 1.70 15.97
N ARG A 42 15.70 0.97 16.28
CA ARG A 42 15.86 -0.43 15.84
C ARG A 42 14.75 -1.32 16.40
N GLU A 43 14.39 -1.14 17.65
CA GLU A 43 13.27 -1.85 18.26
C GLU A 43 11.95 -1.56 17.53
N ALA A 44 11.67 -0.29 17.22
CA ALA A 44 10.51 0.10 16.40
C ALA A 44 10.53 -0.58 15.02
N MET A 45 11.68 -0.60 14.35
CA MET A 45 11.84 -1.27 13.06
C MET A 45 11.62 -2.79 13.17
N MET A 46 12.09 -3.43 14.23
CA MET A 46 11.85 -4.86 14.46
C MET A 46 10.36 -5.15 14.70
N GLN A 47 9.66 -4.30 15.46
CA GLN A 47 8.21 -4.40 15.62
C GLN A 47 7.48 -4.28 14.28
N LEU A 48 7.83 -3.28 13.46
CA LEU A 48 7.24 -3.09 12.13
C LEU A 48 7.57 -4.24 11.17
N ALA A 49 8.76 -4.85 11.28
CA ALA A 49 9.13 -6.01 10.49
C ALA A 49 8.31 -7.26 10.87
N ALA A 50 8.07 -7.47 12.16
CA ALA A 50 7.19 -8.54 12.63
C ALA A 50 5.74 -8.37 12.15
N ARG A 51 5.29 -7.12 11.97
CA ARG A 51 3.98 -6.76 11.41
C ARG A 51 3.96 -6.77 9.88
N GLY A 52 5.12 -7.00 9.22
CA GLY A 52 5.27 -7.03 7.76
C GLY A 52 5.05 -5.67 7.08
N ILE A 53 5.32 -4.58 7.78
CA ILE A 53 5.25 -3.19 7.27
C ILE A 53 6.59 -2.72 6.73
N VAL A 54 7.69 -3.21 7.33
CA VAL A 54 9.04 -2.97 6.84
C VAL A 54 9.77 -4.29 6.63
N THR A 55 10.79 -4.25 5.82
CA THR A 55 11.70 -5.40 5.59
C THR A 55 13.14 -4.99 5.83
N VAL A 56 13.97 -5.95 6.22
CA VAL A 56 15.39 -5.74 6.40
C VAL A 56 16.16 -6.29 5.20
N SER A 57 17.01 -5.47 4.61
CA SER A 57 17.99 -5.93 3.64
C SER A 57 19.34 -6.14 4.33
N ALA A 58 19.93 -7.31 4.17
CA ALA A 58 21.14 -7.77 4.89
C ALA A 58 22.35 -6.83 4.84
N ARG A 59 22.41 -5.90 3.87
CA ARG A 59 23.51 -4.94 3.70
C ARG A 59 23.05 -3.48 3.59
N ARG A 60 21.75 -3.21 3.56
CA ARG A 60 21.22 -1.88 3.19
C ARG A 60 20.30 -1.26 4.24
N GLY A 61 19.91 -1.98 5.30
CA GLY A 61 19.06 -1.50 6.38
C GLY A 61 17.57 -1.77 6.16
N TRP A 62 16.72 -0.93 6.69
CA TRP A 62 15.27 -1.09 6.72
C TRP A 62 14.61 -0.39 5.54
N TYR A 63 13.55 -1.01 5.00
CA TYR A 63 12.77 -0.50 3.87
C TYR A 63 11.29 -0.71 4.11
N VAL A 64 10.46 0.22 3.67
CA VAL A 64 9.02 0.00 3.55
C VAL A 64 8.77 -1.14 2.56
N VAL A 65 7.89 -2.08 2.91
CA VAL A 65 7.60 -3.23 2.04
C VAL A 65 7.04 -2.81 0.68
N GLN A 66 7.26 -3.65 -0.32
CA GLN A 66 6.70 -3.52 -1.65
C GLN A 66 5.90 -4.80 -1.95
N PRO A 67 4.61 -4.84 -1.56
CA PRO A 67 3.80 -6.03 -1.76
C PRO A 67 3.68 -6.43 -3.23
N SER A 68 3.78 -7.71 -3.51
CA SER A 68 3.49 -8.30 -4.82
C SER A 68 1.97 -8.33 -5.10
N LEU A 69 1.59 -8.60 -6.35
CA LEU A 69 0.17 -8.79 -6.71
C LEU A 69 -0.50 -9.95 -5.96
N ALA A 70 0.26 -11.02 -5.67
CA ALA A 70 -0.25 -12.15 -4.88
C ALA A 70 -0.53 -11.71 -3.45
N GLU A 71 0.43 -11.05 -2.79
CA GLU A 71 0.27 -10.48 -1.46
C GLU A 71 -0.83 -9.42 -1.40
N ALA A 72 -1.03 -8.67 -2.50
CA ALA A 72 -2.14 -7.73 -2.60
C ALA A 72 -3.50 -8.44 -2.48
N ARG A 73 -3.72 -9.50 -3.25
CA ARG A 73 -4.96 -10.29 -3.18
C ARG A 73 -5.18 -10.86 -1.78
N GLU A 74 -4.16 -11.47 -1.20
CA GLU A 74 -4.21 -12.05 0.14
C GLU A 74 -4.54 -10.99 1.21
N ALA A 75 -3.99 -9.78 1.10
CA ALA A 75 -4.26 -8.70 2.04
C ALA A 75 -5.74 -8.22 1.96
N PHE A 76 -6.30 -8.05 0.77
CA PHE A 76 -7.71 -7.70 0.61
C PHE A 76 -8.66 -8.84 1.04
N GLU A 77 -8.32 -10.09 0.75
CA GLU A 77 -9.07 -11.25 1.23
C GLU A 77 -9.09 -11.33 2.76
N ALA A 78 -7.92 -11.11 3.41
CA ALA A 78 -7.83 -11.08 4.87
C ALA A 78 -8.69 -9.96 5.47
N ARG A 79 -8.64 -8.74 4.92
CA ARG A 79 -9.50 -7.63 5.34
C ARG A 79 -10.98 -7.99 5.21
N ARG A 80 -11.39 -8.52 4.08
CA ARG A 80 -12.79 -8.91 3.85
C ARG A 80 -13.26 -9.93 4.88
N VAL A 81 -12.48 -10.97 5.16
CA VAL A 81 -12.83 -11.99 6.17
C VAL A 81 -12.94 -11.38 7.57
N ILE A 82 -11.98 -10.54 7.96
CA ILE A 82 -11.97 -9.92 9.30
C ILE A 82 -13.12 -8.93 9.45
N GLU A 83 -13.27 -8.02 8.49
CA GLU A 83 -14.21 -6.89 8.63
C GLU A 83 -15.67 -7.34 8.51
N THR A 84 -15.99 -8.24 7.57
CA THR A 84 -17.33 -8.82 7.50
C THR A 84 -17.62 -9.71 8.71
N GLY A 85 -16.64 -10.48 9.18
CA GLY A 85 -16.76 -11.30 10.38
C GLY A 85 -17.03 -10.47 11.64
N LEU A 86 -16.35 -9.33 11.79
CA LEU A 86 -16.59 -8.40 12.92
C LEU A 86 -18.03 -7.87 12.92
N ILE A 87 -18.54 -7.44 11.75
CA ILE A 87 -19.91 -6.94 11.61
C ILE A 87 -20.91 -8.06 11.90
N ARG A 88 -20.70 -9.25 11.36
CA ARG A 88 -21.59 -10.42 11.57
C ARG A 88 -21.69 -10.83 13.03
N MET A 89 -20.59 -10.72 13.79
CA MET A 89 -20.54 -11.07 15.21
C MET A 89 -21.06 -9.97 16.13
N ALA A 90 -21.32 -8.77 15.60
CA ALA A 90 -21.81 -7.66 16.40
C ALA A 90 -23.26 -7.90 16.85
N ALA A 91 -23.52 -7.69 18.15
CA ALA A 91 -24.86 -7.85 18.72
C ALA A 91 -25.69 -6.56 18.68
N ALA A 92 -25.03 -5.43 18.95
CA ALA A 92 -25.65 -4.11 18.96
C ALA A 92 -24.59 -3.00 18.92
N MET A 93 -24.98 -1.85 18.39
CA MET A 93 -24.21 -0.63 18.47
C MET A 93 -24.89 0.34 19.42
N ASP A 94 -24.18 0.76 20.48
CA ASP A 94 -24.67 1.79 21.38
C ASP A 94 -24.51 3.19 20.75
N LYS A 95 -25.20 4.19 21.35
CA LYS A 95 -25.17 5.57 20.85
C LYS A 95 -23.76 6.21 20.88
N ALA A 96 -22.91 5.80 21.82
CA ALA A 96 -21.55 6.34 21.93
C ALA A 96 -20.67 5.86 20.79
N LYS A 97 -20.77 4.58 20.45
CA LYS A 97 -20.06 3.94 19.33
C LYS A 97 -20.51 4.51 17.98
N LEU A 98 -21.83 4.60 17.76
CA LEU A 98 -22.38 5.24 16.57
C LEU A 98 -21.93 6.70 16.46
N GLY A 99 -22.01 7.47 17.55
CA GLY A 99 -21.53 8.85 17.56
C GLY A 99 -20.00 8.99 17.33
N LYS A 100 -19.19 7.95 17.61
CA LYS A 100 -17.76 7.92 17.24
C LYS A 100 -17.61 7.76 15.72
N LEU A 101 -18.35 6.83 15.12
CA LEU A 101 -18.34 6.61 13.66
C LEU A 101 -18.89 7.81 12.90
N ASP A 102 -19.99 8.43 13.37
CA ASP A 102 -20.53 9.65 12.75
C ASP A 102 -19.51 10.79 12.72
N ARG A 103 -18.79 10.99 13.84
CA ARG A 103 -17.72 12.02 13.88
C ARG A 103 -16.60 11.68 12.90
N HIS A 104 -16.25 10.41 12.75
CA HIS A 104 -15.25 9.97 11.78
C HIS A 104 -15.71 10.28 10.35
N ILE A 105 -16.94 9.92 9.99
CA ILE A 105 -17.54 10.25 8.69
C ILE A 105 -17.54 11.76 8.41
N LEU A 106 -17.86 12.58 9.41
CA LEU A 106 -17.79 14.04 9.25
C LEU A 106 -16.38 14.53 8.96
N GLN A 107 -15.35 13.90 9.53
CA GLN A 107 -13.95 14.22 9.24
C GLN A 107 -13.55 13.78 7.82
N GLU A 108 -14.01 12.61 7.35
CA GLU A 108 -13.80 12.17 5.96
C GLU A 108 -14.43 13.15 4.97
N LYS A 109 -15.71 13.52 5.17
CA LYS A 109 -16.42 14.49 4.33
C LYS A 109 -15.74 15.86 4.31
N ALA A 110 -15.15 16.29 5.43
CA ALA A 110 -14.36 17.50 5.48
C ALA A 110 -13.05 17.37 4.69
N ALA A 111 -12.37 16.22 4.81
CA ALA A 111 -11.11 15.97 4.12
C ALA A 111 -11.26 15.81 2.60
N LEU A 112 -12.43 15.38 2.10
CA LEU A 112 -12.74 15.35 0.67
C LEU A 112 -12.75 16.76 0.05
N LYS A 113 -13.14 17.78 0.83
CA LYS A 113 -13.15 19.19 0.40
C LYS A 113 -11.76 19.83 0.50
N ASP A 114 -10.87 19.23 1.26
CA ASP A 114 -9.51 19.71 1.47
C ASP A 114 -8.60 19.23 0.33
N ARG A 115 -7.52 19.97 0.05
CA ARG A 115 -6.51 19.57 -0.93
C ARG A 115 -5.45 18.62 -0.36
N ASP A 116 -5.52 18.31 0.93
CA ASP A 116 -4.59 17.40 1.60
C ASP A 116 -4.98 15.93 1.32
N ILE A 117 -4.41 15.40 0.24
CA ILE A 117 -4.58 13.99 -0.17
C ILE A 117 -4.15 13.04 0.94
N GLY A 118 -3.10 13.39 1.69
CA GLY A 118 -2.58 12.56 2.78
C GLY A 118 -3.58 12.41 3.92
N ARG A 119 -4.18 13.52 4.36
CA ARG A 119 -5.23 13.50 5.39
C ARG A 119 -6.45 12.70 4.95
N ARG A 120 -6.88 12.89 3.70
CA ARG A 120 -8.00 12.15 3.12
C ARG A 120 -7.72 10.64 3.10
N SER A 121 -6.56 10.23 2.57
CA SER A 121 -6.16 8.82 2.52
C SER A 121 -6.08 8.20 3.90
N TYR A 122 -5.51 8.93 4.87
CA TYR A 122 -5.44 8.48 6.26
C TYR A 122 -6.84 8.21 6.83
N LEU A 123 -7.77 9.17 6.72
CA LEU A 123 -9.10 9.03 7.30
C LEU A 123 -9.91 7.90 6.66
N LEU A 124 -9.88 7.78 5.33
CA LEU A 124 -10.56 6.67 4.65
C LEU A 124 -10.00 5.30 5.06
N GLY A 125 -8.68 5.18 5.25
CA GLY A 125 -8.09 3.95 5.77
C GLY A 125 -8.39 3.70 7.25
N ASP A 126 -8.36 4.74 8.09
CA ASP A 126 -8.59 4.64 9.53
C ASP A 126 -10.05 4.31 9.90
N PHE A 127 -11.01 4.55 9.00
CA PHE A 127 -12.42 4.16 9.18
C PHE A 127 -12.55 2.69 9.58
N HIS A 128 -11.88 1.78 8.90
CA HIS A 128 -11.93 0.34 9.14
C HIS A 128 -11.41 -0.03 10.53
N VAL A 129 -10.36 0.66 10.98
CA VAL A 129 -9.81 0.49 12.34
C VAL A 129 -10.79 1.05 13.38
N CYS A 130 -11.31 2.24 13.14
CA CYS A 130 -12.30 2.89 14.02
C CYS A 130 -13.57 2.04 14.17
N LEU A 131 -14.05 1.43 13.08
CA LEU A 131 -15.18 0.51 13.09
C LEU A 131 -14.88 -0.73 13.95
N ALA A 132 -13.73 -1.37 13.76
CA ALA A 132 -13.32 -2.54 14.54
C ALA A 132 -13.21 -2.23 16.03
N GLU A 133 -12.67 -1.07 16.41
CA GLU A 133 -12.64 -0.58 17.79
C GLU A 133 -14.06 -0.39 18.34
N CYS A 134 -14.97 0.20 17.57
CA CYS A 134 -16.37 0.37 17.95
C CYS A 134 -17.11 -0.95 18.12
N LEU A 135 -16.78 -1.96 17.32
CA LEU A 135 -17.31 -3.31 17.45
C LEU A 135 -16.72 -4.07 18.66
N GLY A 136 -15.66 -3.53 19.29
CA GLY A 136 -15.17 -3.96 20.60
C GLY A 136 -14.09 -5.04 20.58
N ASN A 137 -13.42 -5.25 19.43
CA ASN A 137 -12.32 -6.19 19.33
C ASN A 137 -11.00 -5.47 19.04
N GLN A 138 -10.30 -5.07 20.08
CA GLN A 138 -9.04 -4.32 19.98
C GLN A 138 -7.95 -5.09 19.25
N LEU A 139 -7.85 -6.41 19.46
CA LEU A 139 -6.86 -7.25 18.79
C LEU A 139 -7.04 -7.23 17.25
N LEU A 140 -8.30 -7.34 16.79
CA LEU A 140 -8.60 -7.27 15.36
C LEU A 140 -8.45 -5.84 14.84
N ALA A 141 -8.76 -4.81 15.61
CA ALA A 141 -8.51 -3.42 15.24
C ALA A 141 -7.01 -3.16 15.00
N ASP A 142 -6.14 -3.63 15.90
CA ASP A 142 -4.69 -3.51 15.74
C ASP A 142 -4.19 -4.28 14.52
N THR A 143 -4.73 -5.48 14.27
CA THR A 143 -4.42 -6.29 13.08
C THR A 143 -4.89 -5.60 11.80
N LEU A 144 -6.09 -5.02 11.79
CA LEU A 144 -6.63 -4.28 10.64
C LEU A 144 -5.81 -3.04 10.32
N ARG A 145 -5.26 -2.36 11.32
CA ARG A 145 -4.36 -1.21 11.08
C ARG A 145 -3.17 -1.62 10.20
N ASP A 146 -2.61 -2.81 10.42
CA ASP A 146 -1.50 -3.32 9.60
C ASP A 146 -1.94 -3.70 8.19
N PHE A 147 -3.08 -4.39 8.06
CA PHE A 147 -3.63 -4.71 6.75
C PHE A 147 -4.03 -3.46 5.95
N THR A 148 -4.60 -2.46 6.61
CA THR A 148 -4.95 -1.19 5.96
C THR A 148 -3.70 -0.45 5.49
N ALA A 149 -2.63 -0.41 6.30
CA ALA A 149 -1.36 0.15 5.86
C ALA A 149 -0.78 -0.59 4.64
N ARG A 150 -0.84 -1.93 4.63
CA ARG A 150 -0.41 -2.75 3.48
C ARG A 150 -1.25 -2.48 2.24
N THR A 151 -2.58 -2.43 2.35
CA THR A 151 -3.46 -2.15 1.21
C THR A 151 -3.29 -0.71 0.71
N THR A 152 -2.94 0.24 1.56
CA THR A 152 -2.53 1.59 1.14
C THR A 152 -1.24 1.58 0.32
N LEU A 153 -0.21 0.83 0.75
CA LEU A 153 1.02 0.66 -0.03
C LEU A 153 0.74 -0.02 -1.38
N ILE A 154 -0.17 -1.00 -1.41
CA ILE A 154 -0.63 -1.66 -2.63
C ILE A 154 -1.29 -0.65 -3.56
N ALA A 155 -2.22 0.16 -3.06
CA ALA A 155 -2.89 1.19 -3.85
C ALA A 155 -1.91 2.20 -4.45
N MET A 156 -0.85 2.56 -3.72
CA MET A 156 0.23 3.43 -4.23
C MET A 156 1.06 2.77 -5.34
N LEU A 157 1.31 1.45 -5.24
CA LEU A 157 2.09 0.70 -6.25
C LEU A 157 1.31 0.45 -7.53
N TYR A 158 0.03 0.13 -7.41
CA TYR A 158 -0.81 -0.33 -8.52
C TYR A 158 -1.81 0.72 -8.99
N GLN A 159 -1.58 1.99 -8.64
CA GLN A 159 -2.34 3.15 -9.13
C GLN A 159 -3.86 2.93 -9.06
N SER A 160 -4.38 2.73 -7.85
CA SER A 160 -5.83 2.58 -7.66
C SER A 160 -6.60 3.75 -8.27
N THR A 161 -7.58 3.42 -9.11
CA THR A 161 -8.53 4.38 -9.69
C THR A 161 -9.76 4.56 -8.82
N HIS A 162 -9.80 3.92 -7.65
CA HIS A 162 -10.95 3.99 -6.75
C HIS A 162 -11.21 5.41 -6.28
N ASP A 163 -12.47 5.82 -6.38
CA ASP A 163 -12.89 7.18 -6.02
C ASP A 163 -13.01 7.34 -4.50
N ALA A 164 -12.35 8.36 -3.97
CA ALA A 164 -12.40 8.68 -2.54
C ALA A 164 -13.81 9.16 -2.10
N GLU A 165 -14.58 9.81 -2.98
CA GLU A 165 -15.96 10.21 -2.70
C GLU A 165 -16.86 8.98 -2.58
N GLN A 166 -16.68 7.99 -3.47
CA GLN A 166 -17.41 6.73 -3.39
C GLN A 166 -17.04 5.95 -2.12
N SER A 167 -15.74 5.86 -1.76
CA SER A 167 -15.33 5.25 -0.49
C SER A 167 -16.02 5.87 0.72
N CYS A 168 -16.04 7.19 0.80
CA CYS A 168 -16.71 7.88 1.90
C CYS A 168 -18.22 7.62 1.91
N GLN A 169 -18.87 7.53 0.72
CA GLN A 169 -20.28 7.21 0.65
C GLN A 169 -20.56 5.77 1.10
N ASP A 170 -19.72 4.81 0.70
CA ASP A 170 -19.83 3.43 1.16
C ASP A 170 -19.72 3.34 2.69
N HIS A 171 -18.80 4.12 3.30
CA HIS A 171 -18.67 4.19 4.77
C HIS A 171 -19.93 4.76 5.43
N VAL A 172 -20.55 5.80 4.84
CA VAL A 172 -21.85 6.33 5.31
C VAL A 172 -22.90 5.24 5.30
N ASP A 173 -23.04 4.54 4.19
CA ASP A 173 -24.08 3.53 4.00
C ASP A 173 -23.92 2.35 4.99
N ILE A 174 -22.66 1.96 5.28
CA ILE A 174 -22.33 0.96 6.30
C ILE A 174 -22.75 1.44 7.69
N VAL A 175 -22.39 2.68 8.08
CA VAL A 175 -22.75 3.24 9.40
C VAL A 175 -24.26 3.38 9.54
N ASP A 176 -24.97 3.80 8.50
CA ASP A 176 -26.42 3.90 8.47
C ASP A 176 -27.10 2.52 8.64
N ALA A 177 -26.56 1.47 8.03
CA ALA A 177 -27.06 0.12 8.20
C ALA A 177 -26.84 -0.37 9.65
N LEU A 178 -25.67 -0.12 10.23
CA LEU A 178 -25.37 -0.42 11.62
C LEU A 178 -26.28 0.33 12.61
N ALA A 179 -26.58 1.61 12.33
CA ALA A 179 -27.47 2.42 13.14
C ALA A 179 -28.92 1.91 13.14
N ARG A 180 -29.36 1.31 12.04
CA ARG A 180 -30.66 0.64 11.95
C ARG A 180 -30.68 -0.76 12.56
N GLY A 181 -29.53 -1.28 13.00
CA GLY A 181 -29.39 -2.66 13.48
C GLY A 181 -29.42 -3.71 12.35
N ASP A 182 -29.27 -3.29 11.11
CA ASP A 182 -29.23 -4.18 9.95
C ASP A 182 -27.80 -4.64 9.66
N PHE A 183 -27.29 -5.54 10.54
CA PHE A 183 -25.93 -6.05 10.46
C PHE A 183 -25.68 -6.89 9.21
N ALA A 184 -26.72 -7.59 8.71
CA ALA A 184 -26.60 -8.39 7.49
C ALA A 184 -26.37 -7.49 6.26
N HIS A 185 -27.09 -6.38 6.19
CA HIS A 185 -26.88 -5.39 5.12
C HIS A 185 -25.54 -4.67 5.26
N ALA A 186 -25.14 -4.28 6.48
CA ALA A 186 -23.83 -3.68 6.73
C ALA A 186 -22.67 -4.61 6.33
N GLU A 187 -22.80 -5.92 6.60
CA GLU A 187 -21.83 -6.93 6.17
C GLU A 187 -21.73 -7.00 4.64
N ALA A 188 -22.86 -7.02 3.95
CA ALA A 188 -22.89 -7.05 2.49
C ALA A 188 -22.27 -5.79 1.87
N LEU A 189 -22.56 -4.61 2.44
CA LEU A 189 -21.96 -3.34 2.03
C LEU A 189 -20.45 -3.33 2.23
N MET A 190 -19.96 -3.81 3.37
CA MET A 190 -18.52 -3.90 3.65
C MET A 190 -17.82 -4.86 2.69
N ALA A 191 -18.42 -6.04 2.42
CA ALA A 191 -17.87 -7.01 1.47
C ALA A 191 -17.74 -6.42 0.06
N LYS A 192 -18.78 -5.67 -0.37
CA LYS A 192 -18.79 -4.97 -1.66
C LYS A 192 -17.73 -3.87 -1.69
N HIS A 193 -17.68 -2.99 -0.69
CA HIS A 193 -16.71 -1.90 -0.60
C HIS A 193 -15.26 -2.39 -0.75
N ILE A 194 -14.88 -3.43 0.02
CA ILE A 194 -13.52 -3.99 -0.07
C ILE A 194 -13.26 -4.61 -1.44
N GLY A 195 -14.27 -5.25 -2.05
CA GLY A 195 -14.19 -5.81 -3.39
C GLY A 195 -13.98 -4.73 -4.45
N ASP A 196 -14.76 -3.66 -4.41
CA ASP A 196 -14.67 -2.53 -5.36
C ASP A 196 -13.28 -1.86 -5.28
N VAL A 197 -12.74 -1.67 -4.07
CA VAL A 197 -11.37 -1.14 -3.89
C VAL A 197 -10.32 -2.07 -4.48
N GLN A 198 -10.49 -3.39 -4.30
CA GLN A 198 -9.58 -4.40 -4.87
C GLN A 198 -9.64 -4.43 -6.39
N GLU A 199 -10.83 -4.36 -6.98
CA GLU A 199 -11.04 -4.37 -8.44
C GLU A 199 -10.55 -3.10 -9.11
N ALA A 200 -10.59 -1.97 -8.40
CA ALA A 200 -10.07 -0.68 -8.89
C ALA A 200 -8.54 -0.62 -9.00
N LEU A 201 -7.83 -1.63 -8.46
CA LEU A 201 -6.39 -1.74 -8.69
C LEU A 201 -6.15 -2.08 -10.16
N THR A 202 -5.45 -1.23 -10.87
CA THR A 202 -4.99 -1.54 -12.22
C THR A 202 -3.96 -2.67 -12.14
N LEU A 203 -4.45 -3.90 -12.27
CA LEU A 203 -3.65 -5.12 -12.29
C LEU A 203 -2.88 -5.28 -13.61
N ASP A 204 -3.06 -4.36 -14.55
CA ASP A 204 -2.11 -4.20 -15.64
C ASP A 204 -0.76 -3.83 -15.01
N SER A 205 0.00 -4.88 -14.80
CA SER A 205 1.43 -4.75 -14.59
C SER A 205 2.04 -4.15 -15.87
N ALA A 206 1.78 -2.89 -16.14
CA ALA A 206 2.76 -2.07 -16.76
C ALA A 206 3.96 -2.24 -15.85
N LYS A 207 4.85 -3.18 -16.21
CA LYS A 207 6.18 -3.28 -15.63
C LYS A 207 6.62 -1.85 -15.52
N VAL A 208 6.69 -1.32 -14.31
CA VAL A 208 7.35 -0.04 -14.10
C VAL A 208 8.73 -0.32 -14.64
N ASP A 209 8.97 0.08 -15.89
CA ASP A 209 10.28 -0.06 -16.50
C ASP A 209 11.20 0.78 -15.62
N PRO A 210 12.06 0.15 -14.78
CA PRO A 210 12.92 0.90 -13.86
C PRO A 210 13.80 1.90 -14.59
N LEU A 211 13.88 1.77 -15.92
CA LEU A 211 14.63 2.63 -16.82
C LEU A 211 13.73 3.66 -17.54
N ALA A 212 12.40 3.60 -17.40
CA ALA A 212 11.51 4.53 -18.12
C ALA A 212 11.75 5.99 -17.69
N GLU A 213 11.90 6.24 -16.38
CA GLU A 213 12.27 7.58 -15.90
C GLU A 213 13.67 7.97 -16.32
N LEU A 214 14.63 7.04 -16.24
CA LEU A 214 16.00 7.28 -16.67
C LEU A 214 16.07 7.52 -18.19
N ARG A 215 15.32 6.75 -18.99
CA ARG A 215 15.21 6.97 -20.44
C ARG A 215 14.61 8.34 -20.74
N ARG A 216 13.55 8.73 -20.03
CA ARG A 216 12.92 10.05 -20.20
C ARG A 216 13.86 11.18 -19.80
N ALA A 217 14.60 11.02 -18.69
CA ALA A 217 15.56 11.99 -18.20
C ALA A 217 16.82 12.12 -19.09
N LEU A 218 17.19 11.04 -19.79
CA LEU A 218 18.36 10.98 -20.68
C LEU A 218 18.03 11.21 -22.16
N LEU A 219 16.76 11.51 -22.51
CA LEU A 219 16.44 11.96 -23.86
C LEU A 219 17.17 13.28 -24.14
N PRO A 220 17.77 13.46 -25.35
CA PRO A 220 18.43 14.70 -25.72
C PRO A 220 17.47 15.89 -25.57
N VAL A 221 17.92 16.93 -24.88
CA VAL A 221 17.15 18.16 -24.64
C VAL A 221 16.94 18.98 -25.90
N ILE A 222 17.70 18.68 -26.97
CA ILE A 222 17.61 19.34 -28.26
C ILE A 222 17.42 18.25 -29.32
N SER A 223 16.22 18.17 -29.90
CA SER A 223 16.04 17.50 -31.20
C SER A 223 16.44 18.49 -32.28
N ASP A 224 17.55 18.26 -32.94
CA ASP A 224 17.91 19.02 -34.13
C ASP A 224 16.83 18.86 -35.21
N ALA A 225 15.98 19.87 -35.29
CA ALA A 225 15.11 20.06 -36.43
C ALA A 225 15.96 20.63 -37.59
N LYS A 226 16.60 19.76 -38.36
CA LYS A 226 17.06 20.12 -39.72
C LYS A 226 17.15 18.90 -40.64
N GLY A 227 16.39 18.99 -41.72
CA GLY A 227 16.79 18.53 -43.05
C GLY A 227 16.31 17.15 -43.48
N ALA A 228 15.18 17.15 -44.12
CA ALA A 228 14.82 16.11 -45.09
C ALA A 228 15.89 16.00 -46.19
N SER A 229 16.44 14.80 -46.38
CA SER A 229 16.92 14.35 -47.69
C SER A 229 16.97 12.81 -47.69
N GLY A 230 16.45 12.27 -48.75
CA GLY A 230 15.97 10.92 -48.94
C GLY A 230 17.00 9.78 -48.91
N PRO A 231 16.52 8.55 -49.19
CA PRO A 231 17.16 7.32 -48.77
C PRO A 231 18.25 6.87 -49.76
N THR A 232 19.43 6.66 -49.24
CA THR A 232 20.43 5.82 -49.94
C THR A 232 20.47 4.46 -49.27
N SER A 233 20.03 3.47 -50.01
CA SER A 233 20.14 2.05 -49.68
C SER A 233 21.59 1.63 -49.55
N CYS A 234 22.01 1.19 -48.38
CA CYS A 234 23.26 0.47 -48.20
C CYS A 234 22.97 -0.95 -47.71
N SER A 235 23.02 -1.84 -48.70
CA SER A 235 22.99 -3.29 -48.52
C SER A 235 24.23 -3.72 -47.74
N ARG A 236 24.10 -4.19 -46.49
CA ARG A 236 25.17 -4.90 -45.79
C ARG A 236 24.85 -6.38 -45.71
N LYS A 237 25.72 -7.16 -46.40
CA LYS A 237 25.81 -8.62 -46.42
C LYS A 237 26.01 -9.16 -45.00
N LYS A 238 25.23 -10.19 -44.65
CA LYS A 238 25.43 -11.01 -43.44
C LYS A 238 26.73 -11.81 -43.55
N PRO A 239 27.52 -11.93 -42.47
CA PRO A 239 28.56 -12.93 -42.40
C PRO A 239 27.96 -14.28 -42.01
N VAL A 240 28.40 -15.31 -42.72
CA VAL A 240 28.15 -16.74 -42.49
C VAL A 240 28.94 -17.14 -41.23
N LEU A 241 28.28 -17.68 -40.20
CA LEU A 241 28.94 -18.33 -39.07
C LEU A 241 29.10 -19.80 -39.38
N THR A 242 30.35 -20.21 -39.47
CA THR A 242 30.82 -21.61 -39.53
C THR A 242 30.81 -22.24 -38.12
N ASP A 243 30.52 -23.52 -38.14
CA ASP A 243 30.35 -24.47 -37.07
C ASP A 243 31.56 -24.70 -36.14
N SER A 244 31.20 -25.10 -34.90
CA SER A 244 31.91 -26.03 -33.99
C SER A 244 32.91 -25.47 -32.95
N PRO A 245 33.16 -26.16 -31.84
CA PRO A 245 32.44 -27.24 -31.16
C PRO A 245 32.22 -27.00 -29.65
N GLN A 246 31.36 -27.81 -29.03
CA GLN A 246 31.17 -27.92 -27.59
C GLN A 246 32.41 -28.42 -26.84
N PRO A 247 32.57 -28.04 -25.58
CA PRO A 247 33.21 -28.94 -24.62
C PRO A 247 32.34 -29.25 -23.41
N ALA A 248 32.19 -30.59 -23.27
CA ALA A 248 32.34 -31.37 -22.06
C ALA A 248 31.77 -30.89 -20.72
N THR A 249 30.83 -31.68 -20.27
CA THR A 249 30.42 -31.96 -18.90
C THR A 249 31.57 -32.08 -17.92
N TYR A 250 31.47 -31.36 -16.78
CA TYR A 250 32.13 -31.76 -15.55
C TYR A 250 31.10 -31.97 -14.45
N LEU A 251 30.89 -33.25 -14.16
CA LEU A 251 30.29 -33.75 -12.92
C LEU A 251 31.42 -33.90 -11.89
N GLY A 252 31.14 -33.62 -10.63
CA GLY A 252 32.01 -33.94 -9.49
C GLY A 252 31.81 -32.98 -8.35
N ALA A 253 30.90 -33.28 -7.44
CA ALA A 253 31.07 -33.88 -6.12
C ALA A 253 31.99 -33.07 -5.18
N LEU A 254 31.40 -32.63 -4.06
CA LEU A 254 31.80 -33.01 -2.70
C LEU A 254 31.26 -32.07 -1.65
N LEU A 255 30.51 -32.66 -0.71
CA LEU A 255 30.35 -32.39 0.74
C LEU A 255 29.77 -31.04 1.15
#